data_49e6dd86b8695fd873d079a2ff287b07
#
_entry.id   49e6dd86b8695fd873d079a2ff287b07
#
_cell.length_a   1.000
_cell.length_b   1.000
_cell.length_c   1.000
_cell.angle_alpha   90.00
_cell.angle_beta   90.00
_cell.angle_gamma   90.00
#
_symmetry.space_group_name_H-M   'P 1'
#
loop_
_entity.id
_entity.type
_entity.pdbx_description
1 polymer ?
#
loop_
_entity_poly.entity_id
_entity_poly.type
_entity_poly.pdbx_seq_one_letter_code
_entity_poly.pdbx_strand_id
1 'polypeptide(L)'
;MPDEKKPVGHIGVKIIKSQDEGFVPTVFYHKEKQIEKSDKSEQLNRETAVSAADWISHPVNMYGLKELVDNSTILPQCIKAYKSNIAGFGISIHYREDYEKETPEMKAEWTQAERTIALLNMDCMTKEVFENIVRDRETYGIAYCEVIRDMQGNVVQLEFIIDTPSIDMTYPLEPYIDTKYFYNGETISRKKKFRKFRQNVAGRTVYFKEFGDPRIMDKRNGEYADASDRQIEIDNQANEIIDFKIGSLPYGEVRWIGQVLTVDGNRRAEVLNNSYFRKGRHTPLMILVKGGTLSDDAFTKLQAYMNEIEGEKGQHSFLVLETDTSETATTLGEQKQPEVEIKDLAAILQKDELFQEYQENGRKKTQSAFLLPDLYVGYTTDFNRATAQTAMEVTEKQVFQPERKSLAWIVNNKLLNGYRFKYVEAQFDEPDITNPDDIQKMLNITERAGGLTPNTAKELTYKVIGKDGCEDYEGSWGDTPLAYSKTMPQGQLTQDSSVNPVGNLKTDVNEPTGQHMKRQDNKMVVTEGEMQQLDNQIQKAAFSDGDIVPVMLEIRKALMGYRQKAGE
;
A
#
# COMPACT_ATOMS: atom_id res chain seq x y z
N MET A 1 48.52 14.78 70.68
CA MET A 1 48.83 14.14 69.38
C MET A 1 47.69 14.51 68.48
N PRO A 2 47.91 15.30 67.44
CA PRO A 2 46.83 15.62 66.48
C PRO A 2 46.63 14.48 65.47
N ASP A 3 45.37 14.13 65.22
CA ASP A 3 44.92 13.16 64.25
C ASP A 3 45.36 13.52 62.83
N GLU A 4 46.15 12.67 62.21
CA GLU A 4 46.46 12.70 60.79
C GLU A 4 45.21 12.36 59.97
N LYS A 5 44.59 13.35 59.37
CA LYS A 5 43.55 13.15 58.34
C LYS A 5 44.21 12.54 57.12
N LYS A 6 43.88 11.26 56.80
CA LYS A 6 44.17 10.64 55.53
C LYS A 6 43.62 11.46 54.38
N PRO A 7 44.37 11.66 53.26
CA PRO A 7 43.86 12.40 52.13
C PRO A 7 42.71 11.62 51.48
N VAL A 8 41.56 12.28 51.44
CA VAL A 8 40.39 11.78 50.69
C VAL A 8 40.70 11.94 49.20
N GLY A 9 40.89 10.81 48.50
CA GLY A 9 41.10 10.82 47.06
C GLY A 9 39.88 11.40 46.36
N HIS A 10 40.08 12.49 45.64
CA HIS A 10 39.04 13.06 44.77
C HIS A 10 38.96 12.28 43.47
N ILE A 11 37.76 11.75 43.15
CA ILE A 11 37.46 11.15 41.83
C ILE A 11 37.06 12.29 40.89
N GLY A 12 37.93 12.64 39.96
CA GLY A 12 37.59 13.61 38.91
C GLY A 12 36.94 12.84 37.73
N VAL A 13 35.71 13.19 37.40
CA VAL A 13 35.01 12.67 36.21
C VAL A 13 35.03 13.77 35.15
N LYS A 14 35.70 13.52 34.01
CA LYS A 14 35.62 14.37 32.81
C LYS A 14 34.78 13.62 31.76
N ILE A 15 33.67 14.23 31.34
CA ILE A 15 32.76 13.69 30.35
C ILE A 15 32.98 14.47 29.04
N ILE A 16 33.32 13.76 27.98
CA ILE A 16 33.42 14.30 26.62
C ILE A 16 32.06 14.04 25.96
N LYS A 17 31.35 15.10 25.59
CA LYS A 17 30.10 15.01 24.82
C LYS A 17 30.40 15.27 23.36
N SER A 18 29.96 14.41 22.46
CA SER A 18 29.90 14.72 21.03
C SER A 18 28.80 15.76 20.80
N GLN A 19 29.13 16.83 20.09
CA GLN A 19 28.14 17.82 19.65
C GLN A 19 27.55 17.32 18.33
N ASP A 20 26.55 16.45 18.40
CA ASP A 20 25.65 16.19 17.29
C ASP A 20 24.24 16.58 17.74
N GLU A 21 23.70 17.62 17.16
CA GLU A 21 22.26 17.91 17.24
C GLU A 21 21.56 16.84 16.37
N GLY A 22 21.21 15.73 17.01
CA GLY A 22 20.41 14.69 16.38
C GLY A 22 19.05 15.26 16.03
N PHE A 23 18.67 15.13 14.77
CA PHE A 23 17.31 15.33 14.28
C PHE A 23 16.29 14.65 15.21
N VAL A 24 15.41 15.42 15.81
CA VAL A 24 14.31 14.93 16.63
C VAL A 24 13.02 15.23 15.87
N PRO A 25 12.40 14.23 15.21
CA PRO A 25 11.10 14.45 14.61
C PRO A 25 10.10 14.81 15.71
N THR A 26 9.55 16.00 15.65
CA THR A 26 8.55 16.48 16.58
C THR A 26 7.17 15.94 16.20
N VAL A 27 6.97 14.62 16.32
CA VAL A 27 5.66 13.99 16.12
C VAL A 27 4.93 13.88 17.46
N PHE A 28 5.11 14.79 18.38
CA PHE A 28 4.35 14.70 19.61
C PHE A 28 3.11 15.56 19.56
N TYR A 29 1.99 14.92 19.90
CA TYR A 29 0.71 15.50 20.22
C TYR A 29 0.85 16.94 20.68
N HIS A 30 0.19 17.87 20.03
CA HIS A 30 -0.11 19.11 20.71
C HIS A 30 -0.68 18.71 22.06
N LYS A 31 0.06 18.98 23.15
CA LYS A 31 -0.55 19.00 24.47
C LYS A 31 -1.83 19.77 24.27
N GLU A 32 -2.97 19.09 24.42
CA GLU A 32 -4.22 19.80 24.60
C GLU A 32 -3.92 20.85 25.65
N LYS A 33 -3.92 22.11 25.27
CA LYS A 33 -4.15 23.15 26.23
C LYS A 33 -5.44 22.70 26.90
N GLN A 34 -5.34 22.22 28.13
CA GLN A 34 -6.50 22.07 28.99
C GLN A 34 -7.22 23.39 28.83
N ILE A 35 -8.31 23.37 28.10
CA ILE A 35 -9.27 24.46 28.13
C ILE A 35 -9.71 24.44 29.57
N GLU A 36 -9.18 25.36 30.36
CA GLU A 36 -9.73 25.66 31.64
C GLU A 36 -11.22 25.84 31.38
N LYS A 37 -12.03 24.93 31.93
CA LYS A 37 -13.46 25.06 31.94
C LYS A 37 -13.78 26.36 32.65
N SER A 38 -13.83 27.47 31.92
CA SER A 38 -14.48 28.64 32.39
C SER A 38 -15.97 28.32 32.39
N ASP A 39 -16.52 28.13 33.57
CA ASP A 39 -17.95 28.11 33.86
C ASP A 39 -18.57 29.47 33.50
N LYS A 40 -18.68 29.75 32.22
CA LYS A 40 -19.56 30.81 31.73
C LYS A 40 -20.27 30.26 30.52
N SER A 41 -21.49 29.81 30.78
CA SER A 41 -22.53 29.62 29.77
C SER A 41 -22.88 30.98 29.16
N GLU A 42 -22.01 31.49 28.32
CA GLU A 42 -22.40 32.51 27.35
C GLU A 42 -23.02 31.77 26.19
N GLN A 43 -24.34 31.83 26.11
CA GLN A 43 -25.07 31.64 24.85
C GLN A 43 -24.54 32.70 23.87
N LEU A 44 -23.50 32.34 23.15
CA LEU A 44 -23.03 33.14 22.02
C LEU A 44 -24.12 33.10 20.95
N ASN A 45 -24.62 34.27 20.59
CA ASN A 45 -25.35 34.49 19.36
C ASN A 45 -24.47 34.08 18.19
N ARG A 46 -24.72 32.86 17.66
CA ARG A 46 -23.91 32.20 16.61
C ARG A 46 -24.27 32.65 15.20
N GLU A 47 -24.78 33.86 15.00
CA GLU A 47 -25.40 34.17 13.72
C GLU A 47 -24.48 34.78 12.66
N THR A 48 -23.27 35.26 12.95
CA THR A 48 -22.60 36.10 11.94
C THR A 48 -21.09 35.99 11.75
N ALA A 49 -20.35 35.27 12.56
CA ALA A 49 -18.92 35.08 12.26
C ALA A 49 -18.45 33.72 12.71
N VAL A 50 -17.70 33.02 11.84
CA VAL A 50 -16.98 31.79 12.24
C VAL A 50 -15.95 32.21 13.27
N SER A 51 -16.22 31.89 14.54
CA SER A 51 -15.29 32.19 15.61
C SER A 51 -14.06 31.26 15.53
N ALA A 52 -12.95 31.65 16.16
CA ALA A 52 -11.78 30.77 16.26
C ALA A 52 -12.12 29.43 16.93
N ALA A 53 -13.17 29.37 17.75
CA ALA A 53 -13.67 28.15 18.42
C ALA A 53 -14.40 27.17 17.48
N ASP A 54 -14.83 27.60 16.30
CA ASP A 54 -15.53 26.72 15.33
C ASP A 54 -14.56 25.90 14.48
N TRP A 55 -13.28 26.26 14.43
CA TRP A 55 -12.24 25.54 13.71
C TRP A 55 -11.73 24.35 14.55
N ILE A 56 -11.70 23.18 13.92
CA ILE A 56 -11.23 21.95 14.56
C ILE A 56 -9.70 21.92 14.45
N SER A 57 -9.02 21.79 15.59
CA SER A 57 -7.58 21.58 15.59
C SER A 57 -7.23 20.19 15.05
N HIS A 58 -6.13 20.08 14.30
CA HIS A 58 -5.61 18.79 13.87
C HIS A 58 -5.27 17.92 15.09
N PRO A 59 -5.70 16.66 15.14
CA PRO A 59 -5.46 15.77 16.29
C PRO A 59 -3.99 15.38 16.44
N VAL A 60 -3.24 15.46 15.33
CA VAL A 60 -1.81 15.14 15.23
C VAL A 60 -1.12 16.15 14.34
N ASN A 61 0.19 16.27 14.47
CA ASN A 61 1.00 17.09 13.56
C ASN A 61 1.11 16.38 12.21
N MET A 62 0.31 16.79 11.23
CA MET A 62 0.29 16.17 9.89
C MET A 62 1.62 16.34 9.15
N TYR A 63 2.33 17.47 9.31
CA TYR A 63 3.67 17.62 8.73
C TYR A 63 4.67 16.63 9.32
N GLY A 64 4.58 16.36 10.63
CA GLY A 64 5.37 15.32 11.27
C GLY A 64 5.05 13.91 10.78
N LEU A 65 3.78 13.61 10.43
CA LEU A 65 3.41 12.34 9.79
C LEU A 65 4.07 12.19 8.42
N LYS A 66 4.06 13.25 7.61
CA LYS A 66 4.74 13.26 6.31
C LYS A 66 6.23 12.98 6.47
N GLU A 67 6.86 13.66 7.40
CA GLU A 67 8.30 13.49 7.69
C GLU A 67 8.62 12.05 8.10
N LEU A 68 7.78 11.41 8.91
CA LEU A 68 7.93 10.00 9.27
C LEU A 68 7.77 9.09 8.07
N VAL A 69 6.80 9.34 7.19
CA VAL A 69 6.60 8.56 5.97
C VAL A 69 7.82 8.70 5.06
N ASP A 70 8.28 9.94 4.80
CA ASP A 70 9.40 10.23 3.90
C ASP A 70 10.72 9.63 4.41
N ASN A 71 10.88 9.49 5.73
CA ASN A 71 12.06 8.93 6.37
C ASN A 71 11.94 7.44 6.75
N SER A 72 10.82 6.80 6.54
CA SER A 72 10.61 5.39 6.85
C SER A 72 11.00 4.49 5.69
N THR A 73 11.57 3.33 5.99
CA THR A 73 11.90 2.30 4.99
C THR A 73 10.73 1.38 4.65
N ILE A 74 9.65 1.39 5.45
CA ILE A 74 8.53 0.47 5.26
C ILE A 74 7.19 1.18 4.93
N LEU A 75 6.94 2.37 5.49
CA LEU A 75 5.69 3.09 5.25
C LEU A 75 5.43 3.41 3.78
N PRO A 76 6.43 3.93 3.01
CA PRO A 76 6.22 4.19 1.59
C PRO A 76 5.82 2.96 0.79
N GLN A 77 6.37 1.76 1.12
CA GLN A 77 6.03 0.51 0.46
C GLN A 77 4.59 0.08 0.79
N CYS A 78 4.17 0.19 2.06
CA CYS A 78 2.80 -0.10 2.46
C CYS A 78 1.80 0.85 1.78
N ILE A 79 2.07 2.16 1.77
CA ILE A 79 1.25 3.17 1.12
C ILE A 79 1.20 2.93 -0.40
N LYS A 80 2.34 2.58 -1.02
CA LYS A 80 2.41 2.23 -2.45
C LYS A 80 1.56 1.00 -2.76
N ALA A 81 1.58 -0.02 -1.91
CA ALA A 81 0.75 -1.21 -2.08
C ALA A 81 -0.75 -0.84 -2.08
N TYR A 82 -1.20 0.00 -1.15
CA TYR A 82 -2.57 0.51 -1.12
C TYR A 82 -2.90 1.32 -2.38
N LYS A 83 -2.05 2.30 -2.72
CA LYS A 83 -2.19 3.14 -3.90
C LYS A 83 -2.38 2.30 -5.17
N SER A 84 -1.49 1.34 -5.40
CA SER A 84 -1.49 0.53 -6.62
C SER A 84 -2.66 -0.45 -6.68
N ASN A 85 -3.04 -1.08 -5.56
CA ASN A 85 -4.11 -2.08 -5.55
C ASN A 85 -5.51 -1.49 -5.42
N ILE A 86 -5.66 -0.25 -4.94
CA ILE A 86 -6.97 0.41 -4.83
C ILE A 86 -7.31 1.23 -6.06
N ALA A 87 -6.36 2.05 -6.55
CA ALA A 87 -6.61 3.00 -7.64
C ALA A 87 -5.77 2.76 -8.89
N GLY A 88 -4.69 1.97 -8.79
CA GLY A 88 -3.70 1.82 -9.85
C GLY A 88 -4.17 1.03 -11.07
N PHE A 89 -5.25 0.25 -10.98
CA PHE A 89 -5.80 -0.48 -12.12
C PHE A 89 -6.75 0.39 -12.97
N GLY A 90 -7.27 1.49 -12.42
CA GLY A 90 -8.14 2.41 -13.12
C GLY A 90 -9.56 2.40 -12.60
N ILE A 91 -10.45 3.05 -13.36
CA ILE A 91 -11.87 3.15 -13.09
C ILE A 91 -12.59 2.88 -14.40
N SER A 92 -13.48 1.90 -14.39
CA SER A 92 -14.32 1.53 -15.52
C SER A 92 -15.80 1.74 -15.22
N ILE A 93 -16.60 1.80 -16.28
CA ILE A 93 -18.05 1.92 -16.19
C ILE A 93 -18.65 0.53 -16.34
N HIS A 94 -19.60 0.23 -15.49
CA HIS A 94 -20.36 -1.02 -15.51
C HIS A 94 -21.85 -0.76 -15.51
N TYR A 95 -22.64 -1.67 -16.03
CA TYR A 95 -24.08 -1.64 -15.80
C TYR A 95 -24.39 -2.07 -14.38
N ARG A 96 -25.39 -1.43 -13.77
CA ARG A 96 -25.80 -1.72 -12.37
C ARG A 96 -26.44 -3.11 -12.22
N GLU A 97 -27.05 -3.60 -13.29
CA GLU A 97 -27.75 -4.87 -13.36
C GLU A 97 -27.37 -5.57 -14.68
N ASP A 98 -27.51 -6.87 -14.72
CA ASP A 98 -27.35 -7.66 -15.96
C ASP A 98 -28.60 -7.50 -16.82
N TYR A 99 -28.51 -6.73 -17.87
CA TYR A 99 -29.62 -6.49 -18.79
C TYR A 99 -29.52 -7.46 -19.97
N GLU A 100 -30.64 -8.18 -20.29
CA GLU A 100 -30.69 -9.09 -21.43
C GLU A 100 -30.46 -8.38 -22.78
N LYS A 101 -30.83 -7.11 -22.90
CA LYS A 101 -30.66 -6.30 -24.12
C LYS A 101 -30.31 -4.86 -23.78
N GLU A 102 -29.28 -4.36 -24.41
CA GLU A 102 -28.92 -2.95 -24.34
C GLU A 102 -29.87 -2.08 -25.14
N THR A 103 -30.39 -1.04 -24.50
CA THR A 103 -31.19 0.00 -25.18
C THR A 103 -30.30 1.15 -25.67
N PRO A 104 -30.74 1.93 -26.66
CA PRO A 104 -30.02 3.11 -27.10
C PRO A 104 -29.78 4.13 -25.97
N GLU A 105 -30.70 4.22 -25.01
CA GLU A 105 -30.59 5.10 -23.83
C GLU A 105 -29.45 4.64 -22.91
N MET A 106 -29.34 3.34 -22.67
CA MET A 106 -28.28 2.74 -21.86
C MET A 106 -26.89 2.99 -22.49
N LYS A 107 -26.76 2.82 -23.82
CA LYS A 107 -25.50 3.11 -24.53
C LYS A 107 -25.13 4.60 -24.47
N ALA A 108 -26.09 5.48 -24.58
CA ALA A 108 -25.86 6.91 -24.48
C ALA A 108 -25.39 7.29 -23.07
N GLU A 109 -26.02 6.71 -22.03
CA GLU A 109 -25.64 6.92 -20.63
C GLU A 109 -24.24 6.37 -20.34
N TRP A 110 -23.91 5.15 -20.85
CA TRP A 110 -22.59 4.56 -20.77
C TRP A 110 -21.50 5.47 -21.35
N THR A 111 -21.69 5.90 -22.61
CA THR A 111 -20.73 6.77 -23.29
C THR A 111 -20.55 8.11 -22.56
N GLN A 112 -21.64 8.66 -22.02
CA GLN A 112 -21.56 9.89 -21.24
C GLN A 112 -20.79 9.68 -19.92
N ALA A 113 -21.05 8.60 -19.21
CA ALA A 113 -20.38 8.28 -17.95
C ALA A 113 -18.88 8.02 -18.16
N GLU A 114 -18.53 7.23 -19.17
CA GLU A 114 -17.15 6.95 -19.56
C GLU A 114 -16.39 8.23 -19.87
N ARG A 115 -16.99 9.10 -20.70
CA ARG A 115 -16.41 10.40 -21.03
C ARG A 115 -16.25 11.29 -19.81
N THR A 116 -17.22 11.30 -18.90
CA THR A 116 -17.18 12.12 -17.68
C THR A 116 -16.04 11.66 -16.77
N ILE A 117 -15.88 10.35 -16.58
CA ILE A 117 -14.79 9.78 -15.78
C ILE A 117 -13.43 10.02 -16.44
N ALA A 118 -13.32 9.81 -17.75
CA ALA A 118 -12.05 10.00 -18.48
C ALA A 118 -11.55 11.45 -18.42
N LEU A 119 -12.47 12.42 -18.41
CA LEU A 119 -12.16 13.85 -18.41
C LEU A 119 -12.33 14.52 -17.04
N LEU A 120 -12.35 13.74 -15.95
CA LEU A 120 -12.54 14.28 -14.61
C LEU A 120 -11.37 15.16 -14.15
N ASN A 121 -10.21 15.03 -14.77
CA ASN A 121 -9.08 15.94 -14.62
C ASN A 121 -8.48 16.25 -16.00
N MET A 122 -8.02 17.49 -16.20
CA MET A 122 -7.48 17.94 -17.49
C MET A 122 -5.97 17.75 -17.62
N ASP A 123 -5.26 17.68 -16.49
CA ASP A 123 -3.80 17.68 -16.46
C ASP A 123 -3.21 16.26 -16.29
N CYS A 124 -3.98 15.34 -15.69
CA CYS A 124 -3.54 13.98 -15.45
C CYS A 124 -4.69 12.97 -15.60
N MET A 125 -4.34 11.70 -15.70
CA MET A 125 -5.36 10.64 -15.76
C MET A 125 -6.16 10.59 -14.46
N THR A 126 -7.44 10.34 -14.57
CA THR A 126 -8.34 10.20 -13.41
C THR A 126 -7.81 9.20 -12.38
N LYS A 127 -7.19 8.10 -12.82
CA LYS A 127 -6.56 7.13 -11.92
C LYS A 127 -5.44 7.76 -11.07
N GLU A 128 -4.66 8.68 -11.64
CA GLU A 128 -3.55 9.35 -10.91
C GLU A 128 -4.08 10.29 -9.83
N VAL A 129 -5.23 10.94 -10.08
CA VAL A 129 -5.92 11.72 -9.05
C VAL A 129 -6.30 10.82 -7.87
N PHE A 130 -6.93 9.66 -8.14
CA PHE A 130 -7.32 8.72 -7.09
C PHE A 130 -6.12 8.03 -6.44
N GLU A 131 -5.05 7.77 -7.15
CA GLU A 131 -3.79 7.31 -6.58
C GLU A 131 -3.23 8.32 -5.56
N ASN A 132 -3.28 9.61 -5.87
CA ASN A 132 -2.84 10.66 -4.94
C ASN A 132 -3.78 10.78 -3.74
N ILE A 133 -5.11 10.65 -3.95
CA ILE A 133 -6.10 10.59 -2.87
C ILE A 133 -5.78 9.43 -1.92
N VAL A 134 -5.53 8.23 -2.45
CA VAL A 134 -5.19 7.07 -1.61
C VAL A 134 -3.88 7.29 -0.87
N ARG A 135 -2.84 7.83 -1.54
CA ARG A 135 -1.57 8.16 -0.89
C ARG A 135 -1.75 9.06 0.32
N ASP A 136 -2.45 10.18 0.17
CA ASP A 136 -2.63 11.15 1.25
C ASP A 136 -3.57 10.61 2.34
N ARG A 137 -4.58 9.86 1.95
CA ARG A 137 -5.48 9.18 2.87
C ARG A 137 -4.74 8.19 3.78
N GLU A 138 -3.81 7.41 3.22
CA GLU A 138 -3.01 6.47 4.02
C GLU A 138 -1.88 7.18 4.81
N THR A 139 -1.45 8.37 4.36
CA THR A 139 -0.44 9.18 5.06
C THR A 139 -1.05 9.95 6.24
N TYR A 140 -2.18 10.64 6.03
CA TYR A 140 -2.76 11.60 6.97
C TYR A 140 -4.09 11.15 7.57
N GLY A 141 -4.69 10.08 7.07
CA GLY A 141 -6.05 9.65 7.39
C GLY A 141 -7.13 10.31 6.54
N ILE A 142 -6.79 11.35 5.78
CA ILE A 142 -7.68 12.16 4.96
C ILE A 142 -6.95 12.71 3.74
N ALA A 143 -7.69 12.91 2.65
CA ALA A 143 -7.25 13.62 1.46
C ALA A 143 -8.35 14.57 0.99
N TYR A 144 -7.99 15.61 0.28
CA TYR A 144 -8.91 16.64 -0.19
C TYR A 144 -8.78 16.85 -1.69
N CYS A 145 -9.93 17.07 -2.33
CA CYS A 145 -9.97 17.55 -3.70
C CYS A 145 -10.89 18.76 -3.81
N GLU A 146 -10.46 19.72 -4.61
CA GLU A 146 -11.28 20.83 -5.07
C GLU A 146 -12.18 20.35 -6.18
N VAL A 147 -13.44 20.76 -6.15
CA VAL A 147 -14.47 20.35 -7.11
C VAL A 147 -14.94 21.56 -7.89
N ILE A 148 -14.85 21.45 -9.21
CA ILE A 148 -15.33 22.49 -10.15
C ILE A 148 -16.60 21.98 -10.82
N ARG A 149 -17.64 22.84 -10.84
CA ARG A 149 -18.94 22.54 -11.43
C ARG A 149 -19.20 23.37 -12.68
N ASP A 150 -19.98 22.79 -13.58
CA ASP A 150 -20.56 23.54 -14.70
C ASP A 150 -21.75 24.41 -14.24
N MET A 151 -22.29 25.17 -15.18
CA MET A 151 -23.46 26.03 -14.91
C MET A 151 -24.74 25.22 -14.60
N GLN A 152 -24.75 23.93 -14.90
CA GLN A 152 -25.86 23.02 -14.61
C GLN A 152 -25.73 22.39 -13.21
N GLY A 153 -24.59 22.59 -12.56
CA GLY A 153 -24.29 22.06 -11.24
C GLY A 153 -23.65 20.66 -11.25
N ASN A 154 -23.28 20.14 -12.42
CA ASN A 154 -22.57 18.87 -12.52
C ASN A 154 -21.08 19.06 -12.19
N VAL A 155 -20.47 18.03 -11.63
CA VAL A 155 -19.02 18.02 -11.40
C VAL A 155 -18.32 17.77 -12.73
N VAL A 156 -17.52 18.72 -13.18
CA VAL A 156 -16.78 18.61 -14.45
C VAL A 156 -15.29 18.41 -14.23
N GLN A 157 -14.76 18.82 -13.06
CA GLN A 157 -13.34 18.70 -12.77
C GLN A 157 -13.11 18.42 -11.29
N LEU A 158 -12.13 17.59 -11.03
CA LEU A 158 -11.67 17.21 -9.70
C LEU A 158 -10.16 17.47 -9.60
N GLU A 159 -9.78 18.46 -8.79
CA GLU A 159 -8.39 18.84 -8.59
C GLU A 159 -7.87 18.32 -7.23
N PHE A 160 -6.80 17.56 -7.26
CA PHE A 160 -6.18 17.08 -6.03
C PHE A 160 -5.42 18.22 -5.33
N ILE A 161 -5.68 18.42 -4.03
CA ILE A 161 -4.99 19.43 -3.22
C ILE A 161 -3.70 18.81 -2.65
N ILE A 162 -2.55 19.31 -3.11
CA ILE A 162 -1.23 18.71 -2.83
C ILE A 162 -0.83 18.83 -1.35
N ASP A 163 -1.20 19.93 -0.68
CA ASP A 163 -0.81 20.19 0.71
C ASP A 163 -1.98 19.97 1.67
N THR A 164 -2.37 18.70 1.82
CA THR A 164 -3.42 18.26 2.76
C THR A 164 -3.25 18.82 4.18
N PRO A 165 -2.03 18.90 4.77
CA PRO A 165 -1.82 19.51 6.08
C PRO A 165 -2.18 20.98 6.22
N SER A 166 -2.24 21.72 5.11
CA SER A 166 -2.58 23.16 5.12
C SER A 166 -4.08 23.45 5.21
N ILE A 167 -4.91 22.40 5.15
CA ILE A 167 -6.37 22.51 5.15
C ILE A 167 -6.91 22.40 6.57
N ASP A 168 -7.59 23.44 7.02
CA ASP A 168 -8.38 23.44 8.24
C ASP A 168 -9.87 23.29 7.92
N MET A 169 -10.63 22.65 8.80
CA MET A 169 -12.09 22.52 8.69
C MET A 169 -12.81 22.97 9.95
N THR A 170 -14.06 23.39 9.81
CA THR A 170 -14.94 23.72 10.93
C THR A 170 -15.79 22.52 11.36
N TYR A 171 -16.39 22.62 12.54
CA TYR A 171 -17.57 21.80 12.85
C TYR A 171 -18.72 22.13 11.88
N PRO A 172 -19.69 21.21 11.69
CA PRO A 172 -20.90 21.52 10.90
C PRO A 172 -21.62 22.74 11.48
N LEU A 173 -21.74 23.79 10.66
CA LEU A 173 -22.27 25.10 11.07
C LEU A 173 -23.79 25.22 10.85
N GLU A 174 -24.46 25.97 11.70
CA GLU A 174 -25.85 26.41 11.48
C GLU A 174 -25.92 27.40 10.31
N PRO A 175 -27.06 27.52 9.62
CA PRO A 175 -28.31 26.77 9.76
C PRO A 175 -28.33 25.41 9.04
N TYR A 176 -29.39 24.64 9.24
CA TYR A 176 -29.68 23.50 8.37
C TYR A 176 -30.09 23.99 6.98
N ILE A 177 -29.43 23.48 5.96
CA ILE A 177 -29.66 23.83 4.55
C ILE A 177 -30.34 22.65 3.85
N ASP A 178 -31.39 22.95 3.08
CA ASP A 178 -32.09 21.96 2.25
C ASP A 178 -31.20 21.57 1.06
N THR A 179 -30.92 20.28 0.95
CA THR A 179 -30.15 19.70 -0.15
C THR A 179 -30.97 18.69 -0.91
N LYS A 180 -30.76 18.63 -2.22
CA LYS A 180 -31.39 17.64 -3.10
C LYS A 180 -30.37 16.58 -3.47
N TYR A 181 -30.79 15.33 -3.36
CA TYR A 181 -29.96 14.18 -3.61
C TYR A 181 -30.70 13.21 -4.53
N PHE A 182 -30.06 12.78 -5.60
CA PHE A 182 -30.63 11.81 -6.53
C PHE A 182 -30.20 10.39 -6.12
N TYR A 183 -31.18 9.51 -6.00
CA TYR A 183 -30.94 8.10 -5.66
C TYR A 183 -32.02 7.21 -6.27
N ASN A 184 -31.61 6.17 -7.00
CA ASN A 184 -32.49 5.21 -7.66
C ASN A 184 -33.65 5.85 -8.47
N GLY A 185 -33.34 6.85 -9.29
CA GLY A 185 -34.35 7.50 -10.14
C GLY A 185 -35.18 8.59 -9.44
N GLU A 186 -35.06 8.75 -8.13
CA GLU A 186 -35.82 9.71 -7.35
C GLU A 186 -34.94 10.83 -6.77
N THR A 187 -35.51 12.02 -6.68
CA THR A 187 -34.84 13.15 -6.01
C THR A 187 -35.33 13.28 -4.58
N ILE A 188 -34.44 13.01 -3.63
CA ILE A 188 -34.72 13.06 -2.20
C ILE A 188 -34.24 14.39 -1.63
N SER A 189 -35.10 15.09 -0.88
CA SER A 189 -34.73 16.30 -0.16
C SER A 189 -34.28 15.96 1.28
N ARG A 190 -33.12 16.49 1.69
CA ARG A 190 -32.57 16.30 3.03
C ARG A 190 -32.04 17.62 3.57
N LYS A 191 -32.02 17.75 4.89
CA LYS A 191 -31.43 18.89 5.58
C LYS A 191 -30.05 18.52 6.13
N LYS A 192 -29.05 19.35 5.84
CA LYS A 192 -27.67 19.13 6.27
C LYS A 192 -27.08 20.42 6.81
N LYS A 193 -26.24 20.31 7.84
CA LYS A 193 -25.31 21.37 8.25
C LYS A 193 -24.00 21.20 7.50
N PHE A 194 -23.47 22.26 6.93
CA PHE A 194 -22.26 22.23 6.16
C PHE A 194 -21.09 22.79 6.95
N ARG A 195 -19.90 22.27 6.62
CA ARG A 195 -18.62 22.75 7.11
C ARG A 195 -18.08 23.82 6.18
N LYS A 196 -17.12 24.61 6.68
CA LYS A 196 -16.24 25.44 5.88
C LYS A 196 -14.82 24.86 5.95
N PHE A 197 -14.09 25.04 4.88
CA PHE A 197 -12.67 24.73 4.81
C PHE A 197 -11.89 26.01 4.53
N ARG A 198 -10.65 26.04 4.99
CA ARG A 198 -9.70 27.07 4.59
C ARG A 198 -8.35 26.44 4.33
N GLN A 199 -7.64 27.00 3.37
CA GLN A 199 -6.26 26.66 3.10
C GLN A 199 -5.37 27.85 3.38
N ASN A 200 -4.29 27.64 4.13
CA ASN A 200 -3.31 28.65 4.42
C ASN A 200 -2.00 28.33 3.69
N VAL A 201 -1.69 29.08 2.63
CA VAL A 201 -0.46 28.89 1.87
C VAL A 201 0.26 30.22 1.75
N ALA A 202 1.52 30.27 2.19
CA ALA A 202 2.39 31.44 2.07
C ALA A 202 1.75 32.76 2.59
N GLY A 203 1.00 32.68 3.70
CA GLY A 203 0.35 33.84 4.32
C GLY A 203 -0.94 34.30 3.63
N ARG A 204 -1.41 33.58 2.62
CA ARG A 204 -2.71 33.78 1.98
C ARG A 204 -3.69 32.72 2.46
N THR A 205 -4.90 33.15 2.84
CA THR A 205 -5.99 32.25 3.21
C THR A 205 -7.02 32.24 2.10
N VAL A 206 -7.37 31.03 1.65
CA VAL A 206 -8.46 30.81 0.71
C VAL A 206 -9.51 29.93 1.38
N TYR A 207 -10.78 30.30 1.24
CA TYR A 207 -11.89 29.58 1.84
C TYR A 207 -12.61 28.74 0.79
N PHE A 208 -13.08 27.57 1.21
CA PHE A 208 -13.86 26.64 0.40
C PHE A 208 -15.10 26.20 1.17
N LYS A 209 -16.14 25.85 0.44
CA LYS A 209 -17.34 25.27 1.00
C LYS A 209 -17.30 23.74 0.93
N GLU A 210 -18.07 23.09 1.81
CA GLU A 210 -18.20 21.63 1.79
C GLU A 210 -18.96 21.19 0.52
N PHE A 211 -18.59 20.06 -0.03
CA PHE A 211 -19.22 19.46 -1.20
C PHE A 211 -20.75 19.38 -1.07
N GLY A 212 -21.44 19.93 -2.06
CA GLY A 212 -22.89 19.96 -2.14
C GLY A 212 -23.57 21.09 -1.37
N ASP A 213 -22.84 22.06 -0.83
CA ASP A 213 -23.42 23.29 -0.25
C ASP A 213 -23.94 24.20 -1.37
N PRO A 214 -25.28 24.44 -1.47
CA PRO A 214 -25.85 25.24 -2.55
C PRO A 214 -25.63 26.75 -2.38
N ARG A 215 -25.14 27.21 -1.22
CA ARG A 215 -24.95 28.64 -0.94
C ARG A 215 -23.73 29.19 -1.69
N ILE A 216 -23.77 30.48 -1.98
CA ILE A 216 -22.64 31.19 -2.54
C ILE A 216 -21.79 31.74 -1.39
N MET A 217 -20.50 31.51 -1.42
CA MET A 217 -19.52 31.94 -0.42
C MET A 217 -18.37 32.70 -1.09
N ASP A 218 -17.87 33.75 -0.46
CA ASP A 218 -16.68 34.47 -0.92
C ASP A 218 -15.40 33.70 -0.49
N LYS A 219 -14.53 33.38 -1.46
CA LYS A 219 -13.29 32.63 -1.22
C LYS A 219 -12.24 33.43 -0.42
N ARG A 220 -12.39 34.76 -0.30
CA ARG A 220 -11.41 35.64 0.36
C ARG A 220 -11.64 35.75 1.87
N ASN A 221 -12.89 35.74 2.33
CA ASN A 221 -13.26 35.93 3.74
C ASN A 221 -14.07 34.76 4.32
N GLY A 222 -14.58 33.85 3.47
CA GLY A 222 -15.38 32.70 3.89
C GLY A 222 -16.80 33.06 4.33
N GLU A 223 -17.32 34.23 3.97
CA GLU A 223 -18.68 34.65 4.28
C GLU A 223 -19.65 34.19 3.19
N TYR A 224 -20.84 33.78 3.61
CA TYR A 224 -21.91 33.45 2.67
C TYR A 224 -22.63 34.73 2.24
N ALA A 225 -22.93 34.81 0.95
CA ALA A 225 -23.77 35.89 0.43
C ALA A 225 -25.17 35.80 1.02
N ASP A 226 -25.71 36.95 1.49
CA ASP A 226 -27.12 37.06 1.84
C ASP A 226 -27.98 36.88 0.59
N ALA A 227 -29.19 36.34 0.75
CA ALA A 227 -30.12 36.09 -0.37
C ALA A 227 -30.46 37.36 -1.16
N SER A 228 -30.23 38.55 -0.60
CA SER A 228 -30.42 39.88 -1.21
C SER A 228 -29.16 40.43 -1.88
N ASP A 229 -27.97 39.92 -1.53
CA ASP A 229 -26.67 40.44 -1.96
C ASP A 229 -26.06 39.53 -3.05
N ARG A 230 -26.55 39.69 -4.29
CA ARG A 230 -26.09 38.90 -5.46
C ARG A 230 -24.73 39.38 -6.02
N GLN A 231 -23.91 40.08 -5.25
CA GLN A 231 -22.77 40.83 -5.77
C GLN A 231 -21.41 40.18 -5.59
N ILE A 232 -21.34 38.87 -5.24
CA ILE A 232 -20.04 38.19 -5.30
C ILE A 232 -19.77 37.83 -6.77
N GLU A 233 -18.78 38.49 -7.36
CA GLU A 233 -18.29 38.17 -8.71
C GLU A 233 -17.93 36.68 -8.80
N ILE A 234 -18.17 36.05 -9.95
CA ILE A 234 -17.95 34.62 -10.18
C ILE A 234 -16.52 34.23 -9.81
N ASP A 235 -15.53 35.06 -10.16
CA ASP A 235 -14.12 34.83 -9.88
C ASP A 235 -13.77 34.84 -8.38
N ASN A 236 -14.63 35.44 -7.55
CA ASN A 236 -14.46 35.49 -6.09
C ASN A 236 -15.31 34.47 -5.35
N GLN A 237 -16.11 33.66 -6.04
CA GLN A 237 -16.88 32.60 -5.42
C GLN A 237 -15.98 31.43 -5.01
N ALA A 238 -16.26 30.89 -3.83
CA ALA A 238 -15.54 29.73 -3.30
C ALA A 238 -15.99 28.44 -3.99
N ASN A 239 -15.02 27.66 -4.42
CA ASN A 239 -15.25 26.31 -4.90
C ASN A 239 -15.57 25.36 -3.74
N GLU A 240 -15.92 24.13 -4.09
CA GLU A 240 -16.22 23.07 -3.12
C GLU A 240 -15.00 22.21 -2.84
N ILE A 241 -14.88 21.75 -1.59
CA ILE A 241 -13.95 20.67 -1.24
C ILE A 241 -14.75 19.39 -0.95
N ILE A 242 -14.27 18.29 -1.51
CA ILE A 242 -14.68 16.94 -1.13
C ILE A 242 -13.55 16.28 -0.35
N ASP A 243 -13.91 15.67 0.78
CA ASP A 243 -13.00 14.93 1.65
C ASP A 243 -13.11 13.42 1.40
N PHE A 244 -11.94 12.76 1.36
CA PHE A 244 -11.78 11.31 1.31
C PHE A 244 -11.05 10.86 2.57
N LYS A 245 -11.76 10.28 3.52
CA LYS A 245 -11.20 9.97 4.84
C LYS A 245 -11.37 8.51 5.23
N ILE A 246 -10.53 8.05 6.12
CA ILE A 246 -10.63 6.75 6.77
C ILE A 246 -11.40 6.95 8.08
N GLY A 247 -12.42 6.14 8.31
CA GLY A 247 -13.23 6.23 9.53
C GLY A 247 -14.17 7.43 9.58
N SER A 248 -14.62 7.79 10.79
CA SER A 248 -15.68 8.77 11.03
C SER A 248 -15.21 10.09 11.62
N LEU A 249 -13.98 10.17 12.08
CA LEU A 249 -13.43 11.38 12.69
C LEU A 249 -13.35 12.54 11.68
N PRO A 250 -13.37 13.80 12.13
CA PRO A 250 -13.29 14.95 11.23
C PRO A 250 -12.11 14.89 10.26
N TYR A 251 -10.91 14.67 10.79
CA TYR A 251 -9.68 14.53 10.00
C TYR A 251 -9.32 13.08 9.64
N GLY A 252 -10.29 12.15 9.79
CA GLY A 252 -10.04 10.73 9.55
C GLY A 252 -9.13 10.08 10.60
N GLU A 253 -8.75 8.84 10.34
CA GLU A 253 -7.94 8.01 11.22
C GLU A 253 -6.71 7.50 10.46
N VAL A 254 -5.52 7.76 11.00
CA VAL A 254 -4.27 7.25 10.43
C VAL A 254 -4.09 5.80 10.86
N ARG A 255 -4.09 4.85 9.92
CA ARG A 255 -4.03 3.39 10.23
C ARG A 255 -2.83 3.01 11.07
N TRP A 256 -1.69 3.63 10.81
CA TRP A 256 -0.40 3.31 11.46
C TRP A 256 -0.07 4.22 12.65
N ILE A 257 -1.03 5.03 13.14
CA ILE A 257 -0.78 5.98 14.24
C ILE A 257 -0.24 5.29 15.51
N GLY A 258 -0.68 4.07 15.79
CA GLY A 258 -0.17 3.27 16.90
C GLY A 258 1.28 2.80 16.74
N GLN A 259 1.83 2.90 15.53
CA GLN A 259 3.19 2.47 15.20
C GLN A 259 4.19 3.63 15.09
N VAL A 260 3.78 4.86 15.40
CA VAL A 260 4.64 6.06 15.29
C VAL A 260 5.97 5.87 16.01
N LEU A 261 5.96 5.38 17.25
CA LEU A 261 7.20 5.13 18.01
C LEU A 261 8.05 4.02 17.38
N THR A 262 7.43 3.02 16.81
CA THR A 262 8.13 1.92 16.13
C THR A 262 8.82 2.41 14.87
N VAL A 263 8.14 3.22 14.08
CA VAL A 263 8.69 3.81 12.85
C VAL A 263 9.84 4.77 13.15
N ASP A 264 9.67 5.67 14.12
CA ASP A 264 10.73 6.58 14.57
C ASP A 264 11.92 5.80 15.15
N GLY A 265 11.66 4.79 15.96
CA GLY A 265 12.71 3.94 16.54
C GLY A 265 13.52 3.19 15.48
N ASN A 266 12.88 2.63 14.45
CA ASN A 266 13.57 2.00 13.33
C ASN A 266 14.47 3.00 12.61
N ARG A 267 13.97 4.20 12.33
CA ARG A 267 14.77 5.26 11.70
C ARG A 267 15.97 5.67 12.54
N ARG A 268 15.79 5.82 13.85
CA ARG A 268 16.91 6.14 14.77
C ARG A 268 17.94 5.02 14.81
N ALA A 269 17.51 3.76 14.78
CA ALA A 269 18.41 2.61 14.71
C ALA A 269 19.22 2.64 13.40
N GLU A 270 18.61 2.95 12.26
CA GLU A 270 19.30 3.12 10.97
C GLU A 270 20.31 4.27 11.00
N VAL A 271 19.91 5.44 11.54
CA VAL A 271 20.78 6.60 11.68
C VAL A 271 21.97 6.27 12.58
N LEU A 272 21.72 5.56 13.70
CA LEU A 272 22.80 5.13 14.60
C LEU A 272 23.76 4.17 13.90
N ASN A 273 23.23 3.16 13.20
CA ASN A 273 24.04 2.24 12.42
C ASN A 273 24.87 2.97 11.35
N ASN A 274 24.23 3.91 10.61
CA ASN A 274 24.94 4.74 9.63
C ASN A 274 26.04 5.59 10.29
N SER A 275 25.79 6.11 11.49
CA SER A 275 26.81 6.83 12.26
C SER A 275 27.98 5.91 12.65
N TYR A 276 27.70 4.65 13.00
CA TYR A 276 28.76 3.67 13.26
C TYR A 276 29.60 3.38 12.01
N PHE A 277 28.99 3.29 10.84
CA PHE A 277 29.74 3.11 9.59
C PHE A 277 30.58 4.36 9.21
N ARG A 278 30.06 5.55 9.45
CA ARG A 278 30.77 6.80 9.11
C ARG A 278 31.87 7.17 10.10
N LYS A 279 31.62 7.00 11.39
CA LYS A 279 32.53 7.45 12.46
C LYS A 279 33.41 6.32 13.02
N GLY A 280 33.18 5.09 12.56
CA GLY A 280 33.75 3.91 13.20
C GLY A 280 32.95 3.55 14.46
N ARG A 281 32.93 2.26 14.76
CA ARG A 281 32.29 1.75 15.98
C ARG A 281 33.20 2.01 17.17
N HIS A 282 33.03 3.16 17.79
CA HIS A 282 33.70 3.42 19.06
C HIS A 282 33.03 2.61 20.16
N THR A 283 33.63 1.50 20.51
CA THR A 283 33.32 0.82 21.76
C THR A 283 33.56 1.80 22.89
N PRO A 284 32.60 2.03 23.80
CA PRO A 284 32.85 2.85 24.96
C PRO A 284 33.98 2.24 25.77
N LEU A 285 35.12 2.88 25.72
CA LEU A 285 36.30 2.47 26.47
C LEU A 285 36.36 3.24 27.77
N MET A 286 36.58 2.56 28.87
CA MET A 286 36.95 3.19 30.13
C MET A 286 38.46 3.09 30.29
N ILE A 287 39.14 4.23 30.30
CA ILE A 287 40.56 4.32 30.59
C ILE A 287 40.70 4.64 32.07
N LEU A 288 41.16 3.68 32.84
CA LEU A 288 41.37 3.82 34.27
C LEU A 288 42.86 3.99 34.58
N VAL A 289 43.25 5.17 35.05
CA VAL A 289 44.60 5.45 35.50
C VAL A 289 44.67 5.26 36.99
N LYS A 290 45.41 4.27 37.44
CA LYS A 290 45.63 3.96 38.88
C LYS A 290 47.01 4.44 39.29
N GLY A 291 47.07 5.17 40.44
CA GLY A 291 48.35 5.61 41.00
C GLY A 291 48.95 6.88 40.41
N GLY A 292 48.24 7.55 39.44
CA GLY A 292 48.67 8.80 38.84
C GLY A 292 47.49 9.57 38.27
N THR A 293 47.78 10.79 37.71
CA THR A 293 46.80 11.59 36.97
C THR A 293 47.38 11.89 35.57
N LEU A 294 46.55 11.83 34.54
CA LEU A 294 46.92 12.33 33.22
C LEU A 294 47.17 13.86 33.32
N SER A 295 48.26 14.33 32.74
CA SER A 295 48.50 15.76 32.56
C SER A 295 47.43 16.36 31.63
N ASP A 296 47.13 17.66 31.77
CA ASP A 296 46.14 18.31 30.90
C ASP A 296 46.56 18.28 29.43
N ASP A 297 47.86 18.30 29.13
CA ASP A 297 48.38 18.16 27.76
C ASP A 297 48.18 16.75 27.22
N ALA A 298 48.45 15.71 28.02
CA ALA A 298 48.19 14.32 27.62
C ALA A 298 46.71 14.05 27.42
N PHE A 299 45.84 14.63 28.26
CA PHE A 299 44.40 14.53 28.13
C PHE A 299 43.93 15.22 26.83
N THR A 300 44.42 16.40 26.52
CA THR A 300 44.08 17.15 25.31
C THR A 300 44.54 16.42 24.05
N LYS A 301 45.73 15.83 24.05
CA LYS A 301 46.24 15.00 22.96
C LYS A 301 45.41 13.72 22.78
N LEU A 302 45.03 13.06 23.87
CA LEU A 302 44.15 11.88 23.85
C LEU A 302 42.78 12.24 23.29
N GLN A 303 42.22 13.37 23.69
CA GLN A 303 40.94 13.85 23.19
C GLN A 303 40.99 14.20 21.70
N ALA A 304 42.07 14.88 21.25
CA ALA A 304 42.28 15.18 19.85
C ALA A 304 42.40 13.90 19.01
N TYR A 305 43.19 12.94 19.50
CA TYR A 305 43.35 11.65 18.83
C TYR A 305 42.03 10.87 18.75
N MET A 306 41.24 10.81 19.83
CA MET A 306 39.95 10.14 19.83
C MET A 306 38.93 10.80 18.89
N ASN A 307 39.04 12.13 18.69
CA ASN A 307 38.21 12.86 17.73
C ASN A 307 38.70 12.71 16.28
N GLU A 308 40.00 12.44 16.07
CA GLU A 308 40.58 12.24 14.75
C GLU A 308 40.37 10.84 14.18
N ILE A 309 40.10 9.87 15.06
CA ILE A 309 39.70 8.50 14.70
C ILE A 309 38.25 8.48 14.25
N GLU A 310 37.90 9.21 13.19
CA GLU A 310 36.57 9.14 12.57
C GLU A 310 36.61 8.34 11.27
N GLY A 311 35.68 7.37 11.14
CA GLY A 311 35.41 6.65 9.89
C GLY A 311 36.44 5.58 9.49
N GLU A 312 36.46 5.26 8.19
CA GLU A 312 37.27 4.18 7.61
C GLU A 312 38.79 4.37 7.82
N LYS A 313 39.25 5.60 7.96
CA LYS A 313 40.65 5.92 8.15
C LYS A 313 41.18 5.62 9.55
N GLY A 314 40.29 5.46 10.53
CA GLY A 314 40.67 5.20 11.94
C GLY A 314 40.77 3.72 12.32
N GLN A 315 40.40 2.80 11.45
CA GLN A 315 40.30 1.36 11.79
C GLN A 315 41.61 0.66 12.20
N HIS A 316 42.77 1.25 11.88
CA HIS A 316 44.08 0.68 12.20
C HIS A 316 44.97 1.63 13.01
N SER A 317 44.39 2.58 13.69
CA SER A 317 45.16 3.54 14.51
C SER A 317 45.48 2.96 15.88
N PHE A 318 46.73 3.07 16.31
CA PHE A 318 47.21 2.61 17.62
C PHE A 318 47.41 3.80 18.53
N LEU A 319 46.93 3.71 19.75
CA LEU A 319 47.24 4.66 20.83
C LEU A 319 48.32 4.07 21.70
N VAL A 320 49.45 4.73 21.82
CA VAL A 320 50.51 4.38 22.78
C VAL A 320 50.48 5.42 23.92
N LEU A 321 50.21 4.96 25.11
CA LEU A 321 50.30 5.77 26.34
C LEU A 321 51.58 5.44 27.06
N GLU A 322 52.51 6.38 27.10
CA GLU A 322 53.73 6.25 27.92
C GLU A 322 53.47 6.91 29.28
N THR A 323 53.74 6.21 30.35
CA THR A 323 53.69 6.73 31.69
C THR A 323 55.11 7.08 32.12
N ASP A 324 55.41 8.34 32.33
CA ASP A 324 56.68 8.81 32.85
C ASP A 324 56.64 8.88 34.39
N THR A 325 57.57 8.22 35.04
CA THR A 325 57.80 8.36 36.45
C THR A 325 58.72 9.55 36.69
N SER A 326 58.15 10.70 37.01
CA SER A 326 58.98 11.83 37.44
C SER A 326 59.84 11.48 38.66
N GLU A 327 61.16 11.59 38.44
CA GLU A 327 62.19 11.39 39.43
C GLU A 327 62.16 12.45 40.53
N THR A 328 61.17 12.45 41.40
CA THR A 328 61.23 13.28 42.62
C THR A 328 60.48 12.59 43.75
N ALA A 329 61.14 11.54 44.30
CA ALA A 329 60.92 11.19 45.69
C ALA A 329 62.08 10.34 46.21
N THR A 330 63.06 10.95 46.72
CA THR A 330 63.93 10.44 47.75
C THR A 330 63.15 10.24 49.02
N THR A 331 62.54 9.09 49.21
CA THR A 331 62.21 8.52 50.54
C THR A 331 61.76 7.06 50.30
N LEU A 332 62.34 6.14 51.09
CA LEU A 332 62.04 4.71 51.09
C LEU A 332 60.54 4.49 51.34
N GLY A 333 59.79 4.17 50.27
CA GLY A 333 58.44 3.71 50.28
C GLY A 333 58.10 3.18 48.91
N GLU A 334 57.52 1.99 48.80
CA GLU A 334 57.16 1.33 47.58
C GLU A 334 56.58 2.28 46.53
N GLN A 335 57.30 2.56 45.48
CA GLN A 335 56.80 3.30 44.31
C GLN A 335 55.84 2.39 43.57
N LYS A 336 54.57 2.62 43.76
CA LYS A 336 53.55 2.06 42.87
C LYS A 336 53.65 2.81 41.56
N GLN A 337 54.12 2.13 40.54
CA GLN A 337 54.05 2.65 39.15
C GLN A 337 52.60 2.93 38.76
N PRO A 338 52.33 4.05 38.05
CA PRO A 338 51.01 4.27 37.52
C PRO A 338 50.63 3.20 36.50
N GLU A 339 49.51 2.54 36.79
CA GLU A 339 48.97 1.49 35.94
C GLU A 339 47.82 2.04 35.13
N VAL A 340 47.86 1.90 33.80
CA VAL A 340 46.77 2.26 32.90
C VAL A 340 46.01 0.98 32.53
N GLU A 341 44.80 0.85 32.98
CA GLU A 341 43.89 -0.26 32.65
C GLU A 341 42.82 0.24 31.65
N ILE A 342 42.77 -0.38 30.48
CA ILE A 342 41.74 -0.10 29.49
C ILE A 342 40.66 -1.17 29.61
N LYS A 343 39.46 -0.75 29.99
CA LYS A 343 38.29 -1.66 30.07
C LYS A 343 37.38 -1.39 28.90
N ASP A 344 37.15 -2.42 28.14
CA ASP A 344 36.10 -2.42 27.10
C ASP A 344 34.74 -2.60 27.80
N LEU A 345 33.87 -1.63 27.65
CA LEU A 345 32.49 -1.66 28.16
C LEU A 345 31.52 -2.28 27.14
N ALA A 346 32.00 -2.70 25.97
CA ALA A 346 31.18 -3.32 24.92
C ALA A 346 30.47 -4.60 25.37
N ALA A 347 31.04 -5.32 26.34
CA ALA A 347 30.42 -6.53 26.91
C ALA A 347 29.12 -6.24 27.68
N ILE A 348 28.88 -4.99 28.06
CA ILE A 348 27.67 -4.53 28.77
C ILE A 348 26.60 -4.08 27.77
N LEU A 349 26.98 -3.80 26.51
CA LEU A 349 26.11 -3.33 25.47
C LEU A 349 25.49 -4.51 24.71
N GLN A 350 24.28 -4.30 24.27
CA GLN A 350 23.34 -5.24 23.65
C GLN A 350 23.96 -6.29 22.73
N LYS A 351 23.43 -7.52 22.84
CA LYS A 351 23.78 -8.69 21.98
C LYS A 351 23.40 -8.48 20.50
N ASP A 352 22.41 -7.63 20.21
CA ASP A 352 22.02 -7.27 18.84
C ASP A 352 22.84 -6.06 18.36
N GLU A 353 23.93 -6.37 17.70
CA GLU A 353 24.94 -5.36 17.31
C GLU A 353 24.44 -4.28 16.34
N LEU A 354 23.45 -4.55 15.51
CA LEU A 354 22.94 -3.65 14.48
C LEU A 354 21.44 -3.40 14.60
N PHE A 355 20.84 -3.71 15.72
CA PHE A 355 19.39 -3.61 15.94
C PHE A 355 18.56 -4.36 14.88
N GLN A 356 19.10 -5.43 14.29
CA GLN A 356 18.44 -6.16 13.20
C GLN A 356 17.13 -6.77 13.64
N GLU A 357 17.10 -7.42 14.79
CA GLU A 357 15.86 -7.99 15.35
C GLU A 357 14.83 -6.90 15.68
N TYR A 358 15.27 -5.78 16.23
CA TYR A 358 14.41 -4.63 16.52
C TYR A 358 13.80 -4.06 15.25
N GLN A 359 14.62 -3.83 14.21
CA GLN A 359 14.18 -3.29 12.91
C GLN A 359 13.21 -4.25 12.21
N GLU A 360 13.50 -5.56 12.21
CA GLU A 360 12.65 -6.57 11.60
C GLU A 360 11.30 -6.68 12.34
N ASN A 361 11.30 -6.69 13.66
CA ASN A 361 10.07 -6.66 14.45
C ASN A 361 9.29 -5.36 14.25
N GLY A 362 9.98 -4.23 14.14
CA GLY A 362 9.38 -2.94 13.83
C GLY A 362 8.72 -2.91 12.46
N ARG A 363 9.40 -3.46 11.44
CA ARG A 363 8.86 -3.65 10.09
C ARG A 363 7.55 -4.45 10.13
N LYS A 364 7.57 -5.63 10.76
CA LYS A 364 6.39 -6.51 10.86
C LYS A 364 5.22 -5.84 11.57
N LYS A 365 5.48 -5.11 12.67
CA LYS A 365 4.45 -4.36 13.39
C LYS A 365 3.83 -3.25 12.53
N THR A 366 4.66 -2.49 11.82
CA THR A 366 4.18 -1.42 10.93
C THR A 366 3.35 -2.00 9.78
N GLN A 367 3.83 -3.07 9.16
CA GLN A 367 3.15 -3.76 8.08
C GLN A 367 1.80 -4.36 8.54
N SER A 368 1.74 -4.89 9.76
CA SER A 368 0.49 -5.43 10.34
C SER A 368 -0.59 -4.37 10.53
N ALA A 369 -0.23 -3.10 10.72
CA ALA A 369 -1.20 -2.00 10.78
C ALA A 369 -1.93 -1.78 9.45
N PHE A 370 -1.32 -2.17 8.33
CA PHE A 370 -1.91 -2.15 6.99
C PHE A 370 -2.54 -3.49 6.58
N LEU A 371 -2.45 -4.53 7.42
CA LEU A 371 -2.92 -5.89 7.11
C LEU A 371 -2.31 -6.47 5.82
N LEU A 372 -1.07 -6.09 5.51
CA LEU A 372 -0.38 -6.51 4.29
C LEU A 372 0.55 -7.71 4.55
N PRO A 373 0.46 -8.78 3.75
CA PRO A 373 1.48 -9.82 3.68
C PRO A 373 2.82 -9.30 3.14
N ASP A 374 3.92 -9.98 3.47
CA ASP A 374 5.28 -9.61 3.05
C ASP A 374 5.44 -9.46 1.53
N LEU A 375 4.65 -10.19 0.77
CA LEU A 375 4.62 -10.14 -0.69
C LEU A 375 4.37 -8.73 -1.26
N TYR A 376 3.48 -7.95 -0.63
CA TYR A 376 3.11 -6.61 -1.12
C TYR A 376 4.15 -5.54 -0.83
N VAL A 377 5.07 -5.79 0.09
CA VAL A 377 6.12 -4.84 0.49
C VAL A 377 7.52 -5.25 0.00
N GLY A 378 7.59 -6.29 -0.84
CA GLY A 378 8.83 -6.71 -1.50
C GLY A 378 9.75 -7.58 -0.63
N TYR A 379 9.29 -8.07 0.50
CA TYR A 379 10.03 -9.05 1.30
C TYR A 379 9.50 -10.44 0.99
N THR A 380 10.34 -11.26 0.35
CA THR A 380 10.00 -12.65 0.04
C THR A 380 10.89 -13.57 0.85
N THR A 381 10.33 -14.20 1.86
CA THR A 381 10.93 -15.36 2.53
C THR A 381 10.10 -16.57 2.15
N ASP A 382 10.68 -17.52 1.42
CA ASP A 382 10.16 -18.85 1.08
C ASP A 382 8.63 -18.98 0.94
N PHE A 383 8.04 -18.27 -0.03
CA PHE A 383 6.63 -18.45 -0.36
C PHE A 383 6.45 -19.66 -1.29
N ASN A 384 5.73 -20.67 -0.79
CA ASN A 384 5.07 -21.62 -1.68
C ASN A 384 3.98 -20.88 -2.47
N ARG A 385 3.88 -21.13 -3.78
CA ARG A 385 2.89 -20.54 -4.69
C ARG A 385 1.46 -20.57 -4.10
N ALA A 386 1.05 -21.68 -3.51
CA ALA A 386 -0.28 -21.82 -2.92
C ALA A 386 -0.51 -20.86 -1.74
N THR A 387 0.48 -20.72 -0.86
CA THR A 387 0.41 -19.80 0.29
C THR A 387 0.38 -18.35 -0.17
N ALA A 388 1.22 -17.99 -1.15
CA ALA A 388 1.26 -16.65 -1.74
C ALA A 388 -0.09 -16.29 -2.38
N GLN A 389 -0.66 -17.19 -3.16
CA GLN A 389 -1.95 -16.99 -3.81
C GLN A 389 -3.08 -16.81 -2.79
N THR A 390 -3.16 -17.68 -1.78
CA THR A 390 -4.16 -17.55 -0.72
C THR A 390 -4.01 -16.22 0.03
N ALA A 391 -2.75 -15.79 0.32
CA ALA A 391 -2.51 -14.52 0.97
C ALA A 391 -2.97 -13.34 0.10
N MET A 392 -2.73 -13.38 -1.22
CA MET A 392 -3.22 -12.37 -2.17
C MET A 392 -4.75 -12.32 -2.19
N GLU A 393 -5.43 -13.45 -2.31
CA GLU A 393 -6.89 -13.52 -2.35
C GLU A 393 -7.54 -13.01 -1.07
N VAL A 394 -6.99 -13.37 0.10
CA VAL A 394 -7.48 -12.90 1.40
C VAL A 394 -7.30 -11.38 1.52
N THR A 395 -6.11 -10.88 1.16
CA THR A 395 -5.83 -9.44 1.23
C THR A 395 -6.72 -8.66 0.25
N GLU A 396 -6.91 -9.17 -0.95
CA GLU A 396 -7.81 -8.57 -1.94
C GLU A 396 -9.24 -8.45 -1.39
N LYS A 397 -9.80 -9.53 -0.91
CA LYS A 397 -11.19 -9.58 -0.42
C LYS A 397 -11.43 -8.80 0.88
N GLN A 398 -10.42 -8.77 1.78
CA GLN A 398 -10.60 -8.18 3.11
C GLN A 398 -10.07 -6.75 3.22
N VAL A 399 -9.09 -6.36 2.40
CA VAL A 399 -8.42 -5.06 2.49
C VAL A 399 -8.76 -4.17 1.30
N PHE A 400 -8.42 -4.59 0.09
CA PHE A 400 -8.51 -3.69 -1.07
C PHE A 400 -9.93 -3.54 -1.62
N GLN A 401 -10.67 -4.63 -1.75
CA GLN A 401 -12.03 -4.60 -2.30
C GLN A 401 -12.98 -3.72 -1.47
N PRO A 402 -13.01 -3.76 -0.12
CA PRO A 402 -13.84 -2.86 0.67
C PRO A 402 -13.47 -1.39 0.48
N GLU A 403 -12.18 -1.08 0.32
CA GLU A 403 -11.69 0.27 0.10
C GLU A 403 -12.09 0.79 -1.28
N ARG A 404 -11.95 -0.03 -2.34
CA ARG A 404 -12.45 0.30 -3.69
C ARG A 404 -13.95 0.58 -3.68
N LYS A 405 -14.74 -0.28 -3.03
CA LYS A 405 -16.20 -0.08 -2.90
C LYS A 405 -16.54 1.23 -2.18
N SER A 406 -15.78 1.58 -1.14
CA SER A 406 -15.98 2.85 -0.43
C SER A 406 -15.69 4.06 -1.32
N LEU A 407 -14.62 4.03 -2.10
CA LEU A 407 -14.30 5.10 -3.06
C LEU A 407 -15.31 5.14 -4.22
N ALA A 408 -15.69 3.99 -4.77
CA ALA A 408 -16.71 3.89 -5.81
C ALA A 408 -18.05 4.48 -5.34
N TRP A 409 -18.42 4.25 -4.08
CA TRP A 409 -19.61 4.88 -3.50
C TRP A 409 -19.52 6.41 -3.53
N ILE A 410 -18.36 6.99 -3.19
CA ILE A 410 -18.16 8.45 -3.24
C ILE A 410 -18.26 8.94 -4.68
N VAL A 411 -17.63 8.26 -5.63
CA VAL A 411 -17.69 8.61 -7.05
C VAL A 411 -19.14 8.60 -7.53
N ASN A 412 -19.85 7.51 -7.36
CA ASN A 412 -21.20 7.34 -7.88
C ASN A 412 -22.23 8.24 -7.18
N ASN A 413 -22.16 8.33 -5.86
CA ASN A 413 -23.21 9.00 -5.09
C ASN A 413 -22.92 10.48 -4.80
N LYS A 414 -21.67 10.93 -4.98
CA LYS A 414 -21.34 12.35 -4.84
C LYS A 414 -20.94 12.96 -6.18
N LEU A 415 -19.85 12.52 -6.80
CA LEU A 415 -19.31 13.15 -8.00
C LEU A 415 -20.25 13.02 -9.21
N LEU A 416 -20.75 11.82 -9.47
CA LEU A 416 -21.65 11.56 -10.61
C LEU A 416 -23.12 11.83 -10.31
N ASN A 417 -23.48 12.17 -9.08
CA ASN A 417 -24.88 12.37 -8.65
C ASN A 417 -25.63 13.42 -9.48
N GLY A 418 -24.94 14.49 -9.91
CA GLY A 418 -25.51 15.54 -10.73
C GLY A 418 -26.00 15.07 -12.10
N TYR A 419 -25.33 14.11 -12.69
CA TYR A 419 -25.67 13.54 -14.01
C TYR A 419 -26.91 12.66 -13.98
N ARG A 420 -27.31 12.17 -12.80
CA ARG A 420 -28.50 11.34 -12.58
C ARG A 420 -28.51 10.04 -13.37
N PHE A 421 -27.34 9.40 -13.49
CA PHE A 421 -27.19 8.10 -14.17
C PHE A 421 -28.07 7.04 -13.50
N LYS A 422 -28.82 6.32 -14.32
CA LYS A 422 -29.77 5.31 -13.87
C LYS A 422 -29.26 3.89 -14.09
N TYR A 423 -28.65 3.63 -15.23
CA TYR A 423 -28.28 2.30 -15.67
C TYR A 423 -26.83 1.93 -15.41
N VAL A 424 -25.96 2.92 -15.25
CA VAL A 424 -24.51 2.71 -15.13
C VAL A 424 -23.96 3.16 -13.79
N GLU A 425 -22.82 2.59 -13.44
CA GLU A 425 -22.03 2.99 -12.28
C GLU A 425 -20.53 2.86 -12.58
N ALA A 426 -19.73 3.66 -11.90
CA ALA A 426 -18.27 3.59 -11.94
C ALA A 426 -17.78 2.59 -10.89
N GLN A 427 -16.85 1.73 -11.27
CA GLN A 427 -16.16 0.81 -10.38
C GLN A 427 -14.65 0.95 -10.53
N PHE A 428 -13.91 0.72 -9.46
CA PHE A 428 -12.45 0.64 -9.53
C PHE A 428 -12.07 -0.77 -9.95
N ASP A 429 -11.22 -0.85 -10.97
CA ASP A 429 -10.75 -2.13 -11.51
C ASP A 429 -9.90 -2.88 -10.48
N GLU A 430 -9.98 -4.19 -10.53
CA GLU A 430 -9.25 -5.09 -9.64
C GLU A 430 -8.24 -5.94 -10.42
N PRO A 431 -7.15 -6.39 -9.74
CA PRO A 431 -6.22 -7.30 -10.39
C PRO A 431 -6.89 -8.65 -10.66
N ASP A 432 -6.63 -9.23 -11.80
CA ASP A 432 -7.03 -10.62 -12.07
C ASP A 432 -6.12 -11.58 -11.29
N ILE A 433 -6.64 -12.08 -10.16
CA ILE A 433 -5.94 -13.04 -9.29
C ILE A 433 -6.39 -14.48 -9.61
N THR A 434 -7.19 -14.66 -10.66
CA THR A 434 -7.79 -15.96 -11.00
C THR A 434 -6.72 -16.99 -11.33
N ASN A 435 -6.72 -18.11 -10.60
CA ASN A 435 -5.78 -19.18 -10.84
C ASN A 435 -6.26 -20.06 -12.03
N PRO A 436 -5.46 -20.21 -13.09
CA PRO A 436 -5.79 -21.11 -14.19
C PRO A 436 -6.09 -22.55 -13.75
N ASP A 437 -5.42 -23.02 -12.69
CA ASP A 437 -5.64 -24.36 -12.13
C ASP A 437 -7.05 -24.53 -11.53
N ASP A 438 -7.61 -23.46 -10.93
CA ASP A 438 -8.95 -23.50 -10.36
C ASP A 438 -10.02 -23.40 -11.44
N ILE A 439 -9.78 -22.63 -12.50
CA ILE A 439 -10.63 -22.62 -13.69
C ILE A 439 -10.66 -24.01 -14.31
N GLN A 440 -9.49 -24.66 -14.45
CA GLN A 440 -9.42 -26.03 -14.95
C GLN A 440 -10.18 -27.03 -14.06
N LYS A 441 -10.10 -26.91 -12.75
CA LYS A 441 -10.89 -27.73 -11.81
C LYS A 441 -12.38 -27.47 -11.98
N MET A 442 -12.80 -26.21 -12.09
CA MET A 442 -14.19 -25.85 -12.33
C MET A 442 -14.71 -26.42 -13.65
N LEU A 443 -13.95 -26.29 -14.75
CA LEU A 443 -14.28 -26.90 -16.03
C LEU A 443 -14.47 -28.42 -15.92
N ASN A 444 -13.55 -29.09 -15.22
CA ASN A 444 -13.63 -30.55 -15.04
C ASN A 444 -14.84 -30.96 -14.18
N ILE A 445 -15.17 -30.17 -13.14
CA ILE A 445 -16.34 -30.43 -12.27
C ILE A 445 -17.63 -30.22 -13.08
N THR A 446 -17.70 -29.11 -13.83
CA THR A 446 -18.87 -28.77 -14.65
C THR A 446 -19.09 -29.77 -15.79
N GLU A 447 -18.00 -30.23 -16.43
CA GLU A 447 -18.05 -31.30 -17.43
C GLU A 447 -18.55 -32.60 -16.82
N ARG A 448 -18.03 -33.02 -15.66
CA ARG A 448 -18.49 -34.25 -14.96
C ARG A 448 -19.93 -34.15 -14.49
N ALA A 449 -20.38 -32.98 -14.09
CA ALA A 449 -21.76 -32.71 -13.73
C ALA A 449 -22.70 -32.68 -14.96
N GLY A 450 -22.13 -32.67 -16.18
CA GLY A 450 -22.90 -32.60 -17.42
C GLY A 450 -23.47 -31.23 -17.76
N GLY A 451 -23.10 -30.19 -17.00
CA GLY A 451 -23.61 -28.83 -17.16
C GLY A 451 -22.77 -27.91 -18.05
N LEU A 452 -21.61 -28.38 -18.54
CA LEU A 452 -20.72 -27.53 -19.34
C LEU A 452 -21.34 -27.27 -20.72
N THR A 453 -21.61 -26.00 -21.02
CA THR A 453 -22.07 -25.55 -22.35
C THR A 453 -20.90 -25.04 -23.19
N PRO A 454 -20.98 -25.04 -24.54
CA PRO A 454 -19.97 -24.45 -25.40
C PRO A 454 -19.68 -22.97 -25.11
N ASN A 455 -20.70 -22.15 -24.79
CA ASN A 455 -20.54 -20.75 -24.44
C ASN A 455 -19.78 -20.58 -23.13
N THR A 456 -20.15 -21.31 -22.07
CA THR A 456 -19.45 -21.29 -20.79
C THR A 456 -17.99 -21.76 -20.94
N ALA A 457 -17.74 -22.81 -21.72
CA ALA A 457 -16.39 -23.30 -21.98
C ALA A 457 -15.53 -22.26 -22.73
N LYS A 458 -16.12 -21.56 -23.69
CA LYS A 458 -15.47 -20.50 -24.46
C LYS A 458 -15.15 -19.31 -23.56
N GLU A 459 -16.10 -18.82 -22.76
CA GLU A 459 -15.93 -17.71 -21.80
C GLU A 459 -14.79 -18.00 -20.82
N LEU A 460 -14.82 -19.18 -20.17
CA LEU A 460 -13.78 -19.57 -19.22
C LEU A 460 -12.40 -19.71 -19.92
N THR A 461 -12.36 -20.18 -21.15
CA THR A 461 -11.11 -20.26 -21.93
C THR A 461 -10.57 -18.86 -22.24
N TYR A 462 -11.43 -17.91 -22.60
CA TYR A 462 -11.04 -16.53 -22.88
C TYR A 462 -10.49 -15.86 -21.64
N LYS A 463 -11.13 -16.06 -20.47
CA LYS A 463 -10.61 -15.59 -19.18
C LYS A 463 -9.20 -16.14 -18.87
N VAL A 464 -8.94 -17.43 -19.15
CA VAL A 464 -7.61 -18.03 -18.96
C VAL A 464 -6.55 -17.39 -19.86
N ILE A 465 -6.94 -17.01 -21.08
CA ILE A 465 -6.02 -16.40 -22.07
C ILE A 465 -5.87 -14.88 -21.85
N GLY A 466 -6.63 -14.29 -20.92
CA GLY A 466 -6.62 -12.84 -20.65
C GLY A 466 -7.22 -12.03 -21.79
N LYS A 467 -8.24 -12.55 -22.48
CA LYS A 467 -9.00 -11.84 -23.50
C LYS A 467 -10.37 -11.47 -22.94
N ASP A 468 -10.68 -10.19 -22.96
CA ASP A 468 -12.02 -9.67 -22.67
C ASP A 468 -12.90 -9.73 -23.90
N GLY A 469 -14.22 -9.91 -23.70
CA GLY A 469 -15.22 -9.89 -24.76
C GLY A 469 -15.27 -11.17 -25.57
N CYS A 470 -16.00 -12.14 -25.06
CA CYS A 470 -16.32 -13.37 -25.75
C CYS A 470 -17.76 -13.28 -26.27
N GLU A 471 -17.93 -13.10 -27.58
CA GLU A 471 -19.26 -13.19 -28.18
C GLU A 471 -19.74 -14.64 -28.10
N ASP A 472 -20.99 -14.85 -27.66
CA ASP A 472 -21.61 -16.15 -27.59
C ASP A 472 -21.75 -16.77 -29.00
N TYR A 473 -21.76 -18.10 -29.04
CA TYR A 473 -22.08 -18.77 -30.31
C TYR A 473 -23.54 -18.53 -30.66
N GLU A 474 -23.81 -18.09 -31.88
CA GLU A 474 -25.15 -17.90 -32.37
C GLU A 474 -25.90 -19.25 -32.45
N GLY A 475 -27.10 -19.30 -31.87
CA GLY A 475 -27.99 -20.46 -31.90
C GLY A 475 -28.04 -21.26 -30.60
N SER A 476 -29.09 -22.06 -30.45
CA SER A 476 -29.39 -22.81 -29.23
C SER A 476 -28.35 -23.88 -28.84
N TRP A 477 -27.42 -24.23 -29.74
CA TRP A 477 -26.39 -25.20 -29.43
C TRP A 477 -25.32 -24.67 -28.49
N GLY A 478 -25.07 -23.36 -28.51
CA GLY A 478 -24.12 -22.69 -27.62
C GLY A 478 -24.47 -22.86 -26.13
N ASP A 479 -25.77 -22.92 -25.84
CA ASP A 479 -26.29 -23.04 -24.47
C ASP A 479 -26.71 -24.50 -24.15
N THR A 480 -26.57 -25.41 -25.10
CA THR A 480 -26.89 -26.83 -24.90
C THR A 480 -25.73 -27.52 -24.19
N PRO A 481 -25.95 -28.19 -23.03
CA PRO A 481 -24.88 -28.90 -22.33
C PRO A 481 -24.22 -29.98 -23.23
N LEU A 482 -22.88 -30.00 -23.23
CA LEU A 482 -22.10 -30.94 -24.05
C LEU A 482 -22.43 -32.41 -23.74
N ALA A 483 -22.84 -32.72 -22.52
CA ALA A 483 -23.30 -34.06 -22.16
C ALA A 483 -24.57 -34.44 -22.90
N TYR A 484 -25.49 -33.49 -23.10
CA TYR A 484 -26.74 -33.69 -23.83
C TYR A 484 -26.50 -33.88 -25.36
N SER A 485 -25.57 -33.09 -25.92
CA SER A 485 -25.22 -33.22 -27.34
C SER A 485 -24.57 -34.56 -27.68
N LYS A 486 -23.86 -35.20 -26.74
CA LYS A 486 -23.28 -36.54 -26.90
C LYS A 486 -24.33 -37.68 -26.84
N THR A 487 -25.51 -37.44 -26.30
CA THR A 487 -26.58 -38.44 -26.15
C THR A 487 -27.65 -38.36 -27.24
N MET A 488 -27.68 -37.30 -28.02
CA MET A 488 -28.62 -37.17 -29.12
C MET A 488 -28.23 -38.06 -30.33
N PRO A 489 -29.20 -38.80 -30.92
CA PRO A 489 -28.96 -39.49 -32.18
C PRO A 489 -28.59 -38.47 -33.26
N GLN A 490 -27.54 -38.74 -34.02
CA GLN A 490 -26.96 -37.87 -35.06
C GLN A 490 -27.92 -37.35 -36.14
N GLY A 491 -29.22 -37.65 -36.08
CA GLY A 491 -30.23 -37.26 -37.05
C GLY A 491 -31.18 -36.13 -36.67
N GLN A 492 -31.13 -35.60 -35.42
CA GLN A 492 -32.08 -34.58 -34.94
C GLN A 492 -31.54 -33.17 -34.85
N LEU A 493 -30.28 -32.94 -35.18
CA LEU A 493 -29.66 -31.61 -35.15
C LEU A 493 -29.87 -30.76 -36.41
N THR A 494 -30.69 -31.23 -37.36
CA THR A 494 -30.84 -30.58 -38.67
C THR A 494 -32.25 -30.10 -38.99
N GLN A 495 -32.96 -29.45 -38.03
CA GLN A 495 -34.22 -28.81 -38.37
C GLN A 495 -34.38 -27.38 -37.82
N ASP A 496 -33.33 -26.62 -37.74
CA ASP A 496 -33.46 -25.14 -37.79
C ASP A 496 -32.38 -24.61 -38.72
N SER A 497 -32.69 -24.69 -40.00
CA SER A 497 -31.81 -24.39 -41.09
C SER A 497 -32.00 -22.95 -41.57
N SER A 498 -31.05 -22.12 -41.30
CA SER A 498 -30.69 -21.04 -42.23
C SER A 498 -29.22 -20.58 -42.13
N VAL A 499 -28.35 -21.36 -41.55
CA VAL A 499 -26.91 -21.08 -41.64
C VAL A 499 -26.18 -22.32 -42.10
N ASN A 500 -25.70 -22.31 -43.33
CA ASN A 500 -24.76 -23.31 -43.82
C ASN A 500 -23.49 -23.29 -42.96
N PRO A 501 -23.16 -24.34 -42.24
CA PRO A 501 -21.86 -24.41 -41.62
C PRO A 501 -20.83 -24.71 -42.71
N VAL A 502 -19.93 -23.77 -42.86
CA VAL A 502 -18.58 -23.87 -43.40
C VAL A 502 -18.38 -24.90 -44.50
N GLY A 503 -18.14 -24.37 -45.70
CA GLY A 503 -17.81 -25.16 -46.90
C GLY A 503 -16.75 -26.20 -46.61
N ASN A 504 -16.96 -27.36 -47.24
CA ASN A 504 -16.06 -28.47 -47.31
C ASN A 504 -14.59 -28.07 -47.37
N LEU A 505 -13.89 -28.10 -46.26
CA LEU A 505 -12.46 -28.28 -46.27
C LEU A 505 -12.21 -29.70 -46.71
N LYS A 506 -11.86 -29.87 -47.99
CA LYS A 506 -11.20 -31.07 -48.48
C LYS A 506 -9.90 -31.19 -47.71
N THR A 507 -9.89 -32.04 -46.73
CA THR A 507 -8.67 -32.52 -46.12
C THR A 507 -8.04 -33.51 -47.08
N ASP A 508 -7.06 -33.06 -47.86
CA ASP A 508 -6.04 -33.94 -48.37
C ASP A 508 -5.22 -34.41 -47.17
N VAL A 509 -5.65 -35.49 -46.59
CA VAL A 509 -4.91 -36.20 -45.55
C VAL A 509 -3.90 -37.09 -46.26
N ASN A 510 -2.66 -36.58 -46.36
CA ASN A 510 -1.52 -37.45 -46.35
C ASN A 510 -1.36 -37.94 -44.91
N GLU A 511 -1.77 -39.15 -44.67
CA GLU A 511 -1.56 -39.85 -43.40
C GLU A 511 -0.06 -39.97 -43.10
N PRO A 512 0.36 -39.55 -41.90
CA PRO A 512 1.46 -40.25 -41.25
C PRO A 512 0.83 -41.34 -40.40
N THR A 513 1.16 -42.57 -40.72
CA THR A 513 0.87 -43.77 -39.94
C THR A 513 1.23 -43.60 -38.47
N GLY A 514 0.28 -43.12 -37.69
CA GLY A 514 0.30 -43.15 -36.23
C GLY A 514 -0.54 -44.32 -35.75
N GLN A 515 0.10 -45.30 -35.13
CA GLN A 515 -0.60 -46.43 -34.55
C GLN A 515 -1.47 -45.96 -33.38
N HIS A 516 -2.77 -46.17 -33.49
CA HIS A 516 -3.77 -45.90 -32.47
C HIS A 516 -3.54 -46.73 -31.22
N MET A 517 -3.56 -46.09 -30.05
CA MET A 517 -3.75 -46.75 -28.74
C MET A 517 -5.04 -47.58 -28.78
N LYS A 518 -4.95 -48.88 -28.74
CA LYS A 518 -6.08 -49.77 -28.47
C LYS A 518 -6.24 -49.93 -26.97
N ARG A 519 -7.32 -49.36 -26.41
CA ARG A 519 -7.79 -49.75 -25.08
C ARG A 519 -8.36 -51.15 -25.14
N GLN A 520 -7.68 -52.11 -24.54
CA GLN A 520 -8.26 -53.36 -24.08
C GLN A 520 -8.05 -53.41 -22.55
N ASP A 521 -9.17 -53.57 -21.86
CA ASP A 521 -9.25 -53.90 -20.43
C ASP A 521 -8.39 -53.08 -19.49
N ASN A 522 -8.69 -51.79 -19.34
CA ASN A 522 -8.13 -50.92 -18.30
C ASN A 522 -6.59 -50.98 -18.05
N LYS A 523 -5.82 -51.51 -18.99
CA LYS A 523 -4.36 -51.52 -18.95
C LYS A 523 -3.80 -50.58 -20.03
N MET A 524 -3.07 -49.58 -19.61
CA MET A 524 -2.31 -48.67 -20.46
C MET A 524 -1.10 -49.47 -21.04
N VAL A 525 -1.07 -49.75 -22.33
CA VAL A 525 0.08 -50.43 -22.98
C VAL A 525 0.91 -49.35 -23.66
N VAL A 526 2.12 -49.14 -23.19
CA VAL A 526 3.10 -48.22 -23.77
C VAL A 526 3.80 -48.90 -24.95
N THR A 527 3.75 -48.29 -26.13
CA THR A 527 4.35 -48.82 -27.36
C THR A 527 5.87 -48.60 -27.41
N GLU A 528 6.55 -49.38 -28.26
CA GLU A 528 8.01 -49.29 -28.45
C GLU A 528 8.44 -47.93 -29.01
N GLY A 529 7.60 -47.31 -29.84
CA GLY A 529 7.83 -45.95 -30.37
C GLY A 529 7.80 -44.84 -29.32
N GLU A 530 6.92 -44.97 -28.32
CA GLU A 530 6.82 -44.01 -27.22
C GLU A 530 8.02 -44.12 -26.24
N MET A 531 8.55 -45.33 -26.06
CA MET A 531 9.79 -45.55 -25.29
C MET A 531 11.00 -44.95 -26.01
N GLN A 532 11.10 -45.08 -27.33
CA GLN A 532 12.16 -44.43 -28.12
C GLN A 532 12.07 -42.91 -28.12
N GLN A 533 10.87 -42.33 -28.11
CA GLN A 533 10.69 -40.89 -27.97
C GLN A 533 11.13 -40.40 -26.59
N LEU A 534 10.85 -41.15 -25.52
CA LEU A 534 11.28 -40.83 -24.15
C LEU A 534 12.82 -40.93 -24.04
N ASP A 535 13.46 -41.94 -24.63
CA ASP A 535 14.92 -42.08 -24.67
C ASP A 535 15.58 -40.89 -25.41
N ASN A 536 14.99 -40.41 -26.50
CA ASN A 536 15.45 -39.24 -27.24
C ASN A 536 15.28 -37.93 -26.42
N GLN A 537 14.21 -37.84 -25.62
CA GLN A 537 14.00 -36.70 -24.72
C GLN A 537 14.99 -36.70 -23.55
N ILE A 538 15.28 -37.86 -22.97
CA ILE A 538 16.30 -38.03 -21.93
C ILE A 538 17.68 -37.64 -22.45
N GLN A 539 18.05 -38.04 -23.67
CA GLN A 539 19.30 -37.64 -24.29
C GLN A 539 19.37 -36.12 -24.52
N LYS A 540 18.28 -35.48 -24.97
CA LYS A 540 18.23 -34.03 -25.13
C LYS A 540 18.33 -33.28 -23.81
N ALA A 541 17.67 -33.77 -22.78
CA ALA A 541 17.71 -33.19 -21.44
C ALA A 541 19.10 -33.29 -20.79
N ALA A 542 19.85 -34.37 -21.06
CA ALA A 542 21.22 -34.55 -20.58
C ALA A 542 22.20 -33.48 -21.12
N PHE A 543 21.86 -32.80 -22.23
CA PHE A 543 22.65 -31.71 -22.79
C PHE A 543 22.21 -30.31 -22.35
N SER A 544 21.01 -30.16 -21.75
CA SER A 544 20.46 -28.85 -21.41
C SER A 544 20.21 -28.63 -19.91
N ASP A 545 19.93 -29.69 -19.12
CA ASP A 545 19.53 -29.52 -17.71
C ASP A 545 19.76 -30.83 -16.92
N GLY A 546 20.90 -30.90 -16.24
CA GLY A 546 21.34 -32.13 -15.56
C GLY A 546 20.44 -32.62 -14.42
N ASP A 547 19.58 -31.73 -13.86
CA ASP A 547 18.73 -32.04 -12.69
C ASP A 547 17.44 -32.80 -13.07
N ILE A 548 17.03 -32.77 -14.33
CA ILE A 548 15.80 -33.45 -14.81
C ILE A 548 16.06 -34.90 -15.19
N VAL A 549 17.30 -35.24 -15.53
CA VAL A 549 17.69 -36.57 -15.98
C VAL A 549 17.37 -37.70 -14.98
N PRO A 550 17.61 -37.56 -13.68
CA PRO A 550 17.26 -38.60 -12.71
C PRO A 550 15.77 -38.90 -12.65
N VAL A 551 14.92 -37.87 -12.76
CA VAL A 551 13.47 -38.01 -12.70
C VAL A 551 12.95 -38.70 -13.95
N MET A 552 13.47 -38.36 -15.14
CA MET A 552 13.11 -39.02 -16.41
C MET A 552 13.56 -40.49 -16.45
N LEU A 553 14.70 -40.81 -15.85
CA LEU A 553 15.17 -42.18 -15.70
C LEU A 553 14.30 -43.03 -14.76
N GLU A 554 13.78 -42.41 -13.68
CA GLU A 554 12.80 -43.08 -12.81
C GLU A 554 11.48 -43.33 -13.49
N ILE A 555 10.96 -42.39 -14.26
CA ILE A 555 9.74 -42.54 -15.07
C ILE A 555 9.94 -43.67 -16.08
N ARG A 556 11.09 -43.70 -16.76
CA ARG A 556 11.44 -44.77 -17.71
C ARG A 556 11.47 -46.15 -17.04
N LYS A 557 12.04 -46.24 -15.86
CA LYS A 557 12.12 -47.47 -15.03
C LYS A 557 10.73 -47.96 -14.60
N ALA A 558 9.85 -47.01 -14.21
CA ALA A 558 8.47 -47.31 -13.87
C ALA A 558 7.68 -47.85 -15.09
N LEU A 559 7.82 -47.22 -16.24
CA LEU A 559 7.17 -47.63 -17.49
C LEU A 559 7.66 -48.97 -17.99
N MET A 560 8.96 -49.32 -17.85
CA MET A 560 9.50 -50.63 -18.15
C MET A 560 8.96 -51.70 -17.20
N GLY A 561 8.82 -51.40 -15.90
CA GLY A 561 8.22 -52.33 -14.93
C GLY A 561 6.75 -52.65 -15.21
N TYR A 562 5.99 -51.66 -15.78
CA TYR A 562 4.62 -51.88 -16.23
C TYR A 562 4.58 -52.77 -17.49
N ARG A 563 5.56 -52.64 -18.42
CA ARG A 563 5.64 -53.44 -19.65
C ARG A 563 5.95 -54.89 -19.36
N GLN A 564 6.84 -55.18 -18.36
CA GLN A 564 7.16 -56.55 -17.94
C GLN A 564 5.97 -57.25 -17.25
N LYS A 565 5.14 -56.50 -16.50
CA LYS A 565 3.93 -57.04 -15.86
C LYS A 565 2.74 -57.23 -16.81
N ALA A 566 2.78 -56.58 -17.96
CA ALA A 566 1.73 -56.70 -18.97
C ALA A 566 2.03 -57.80 -20.04
N GLY A 567 3.22 -58.40 -20.00
CA GLY A 567 3.66 -59.49 -20.86
C GLY A 567 3.66 -60.87 -20.18
N GLU A 568 3.26 -60.94 -18.92
CA GLU A 568 2.83 -62.17 -18.22
C GLU A 568 1.27 -62.14 -18.11
#